data_1564ce630169c2b73eda83582cb21f7e
#
_entry.id   1564ce630169c2b73eda83582cb21f7e
#
_cell.length_a   1.000
_cell.length_b   1.000
_cell.length_c   1.000
_cell.angle_alpha   90.00
_cell.angle_beta   90.00
_cell.angle_gamma   90.00
#
_symmetry.space_group_name_H-M   'P 1'
#
loop_
_entity.id
_entity.type
_entity.pdbx_description
1 polymer ?
#
loop_
_entity_poly.entity_id
_entity_poly.type
_entity_poly.pdbx_seq_one_letter_code
_entity_poly.pdbx_strand_id
1 'polypeptide(L)'
;MEILVKKEEQALKNIGDPAMLFGKFNQEEEEEETAKVIESGAGAAAFEKLLDSDEKEFDPLELLMGLGDEKEVKVEYSDEETLFSDIDYLKNALDIFTDTEEIKYSDLSRTQGVEIKLTGNVKKRIKKLIPPEAMPSDDYLRLSPDREYCLNDMKRCMQNDLAETAWPATQYLWKLHPIFNWIEDKAGIFYKRSEVPVLGLTNSIGAEDILFIVAGLIPNRKSTTVVDEWFGVLYKNAQFDNILSMSEVLQKTHLNVKVPNTQNVSEEQIARGQKLLGDVVNRAKKIMADKCAEYKEKTDPYIYEEMERLEQLEQRHKDAQLSFFDLGIPGMERKKSEKEREIEAIFTNFMDWEKDTLEIEENPYIRIIAVVTGVR
;
A
#
# COMPACT_ATOMS: atom_id res chain seq x y z
N MET A 1 26.34 -25.96 -26.53
CA MET A 1 25.70 -25.28 -27.67
C MET A 1 24.18 -25.47 -27.71
N GLU A 2 23.67 -26.71 -27.78
CA GLU A 2 22.19 -26.94 -27.86
C GLU A 2 21.41 -26.43 -26.64
N ILE A 3 22.00 -26.50 -25.44
CA ILE A 3 21.41 -26.02 -24.18
C ILE A 3 21.39 -24.49 -24.16
N LEU A 4 22.47 -23.83 -24.62
CA LEU A 4 22.55 -22.38 -24.72
C LEU A 4 21.50 -21.83 -25.70
N VAL A 5 21.37 -22.44 -26.88
CA VAL A 5 20.37 -22.04 -27.87
C VAL A 5 18.94 -22.18 -27.33
N LYS A 6 18.64 -23.26 -26.58
CA LYS A 6 17.32 -23.43 -25.96
C LYS A 6 17.05 -22.42 -24.85
N LYS A 7 18.07 -22.12 -24.01
CA LYS A 7 17.92 -21.08 -22.95
C LYS A 7 17.81 -19.68 -23.57
N GLU A 8 18.54 -19.39 -24.63
CA GLU A 8 18.42 -18.14 -25.39
C GLU A 8 17.02 -17.97 -26.00
N GLU A 9 16.48 -19.00 -26.67
CA GLU A 9 15.11 -18.96 -27.20
C GLU A 9 14.05 -18.77 -26.11
N GLN A 10 14.28 -19.36 -24.93
CA GLN A 10 13.38 -19.26 -23.80
C GLN A 10 13.48 -17.88 -23.13
N ALA A 11 14.67 -17.30 -23.03
CA ALA A 11 14.93 -15.98 -22.51
C ALA A 11 14.38 -14.88 -23.43
N LEU A 12 14.64 -14.94 -24.73
CA LEU A 12 14.06 -14.05 -25.74
C LEU A 12 12.54 -14.05 -25.72
N LYS A 13 11.94 -15.20 -25.46
CA LYS A 13 10.48 -15.34 -25.38
C LYS A 13 9.87 -14.72 -24.13
N ASN A 14 10.58 -14.73 -23.01
CA ASN A 14 10.03 -14.38 -21.70
C ASN A 14 10.45 -13.00 -21.18
N ILE A 15 11.67 -12.52 -21.50
CA ILE A 15 12.29 -11.37 -20.80
C ILE A 15 12.96 -10.38 -21.77
N GLY A 16 13.23 -10.74 -23.02
CA GLY A 16 13.96 -9.91 -23.99
C GLY A 16 15.39 -10.37 -24.18
N ASP A 17 16.41 -9.50 -24.11
CA ASP A 17 17.79 -9.81 -24.43
C ASP A 17 18.43 -10.81 -23.43
N PRO A 18 18.87 -12.01 -23.86
CA PRO A 18 19.49 -13.00 -22.99
C PRO A 18 20.81 -12.55 -22.36
N ALA A 19 21.53 -11.61 -22.96
CA ALA A 19 22.79 -11.08 -22.41
C ALA A 19 22.60 -10.44 -21.03
N MET A 20 21.40 -9.91 -20.75
CA MET A 20 21.03 -9.39 -19.44
C MET A 20 20.86 -10.47 -18.35
N LEU A 21 20.54 -11.71 -18.75
CA LEU A 21 20.32 -12.83 -17.83
C LEU A 21 21.61 -13.46 -17.33
N PHE A 22 22.69 -13.37 -18.11
CA PHE A 22 23.94 -14.03 -17.79
C PHE A 22 24.90 -13.18 -16.96
N GLY A 23 24.57 -11.86 -16.74
CA GLY A 23 25.41 -10.96 -15.95
C GLY A 23 26.82 -10.73 -16.52
N LYS A 24 27.16 -11.35 -17.65
CA LYS A 24 28.44 -11.26 -18.30
C LYS A 24 28.30 -10.44 -19.56
N PHE A 25 28.79 -9.21 -19.50
CA PHE A 25 28.73 -8.25 -20.60
C PHE A 25 29.98 -8.28 -21.50
N ASN A 26 30.88 -9.24 -21.28
CA ASN A 26 32.15 -9.35 -22.01
C ASN A 26 32.18 -10.66 -22.78
N GLN A 27 32.01 -10.55 -24.10
CA GLN A 27 31.99 -11.68 -25.01
C GLN A 27 33.28 -12.50 -24.99
N GLU A 28 34.45 -11.87 -24.73
CA GLU A 28 35.74 -12.55 -24.60
C GLU A 28 35.83 -13.44 -23.37
N GLU A 29 35.29 -13.03 -22.21
CA GLU A 29 35.25 -13.84 -21.01
C GLU A 29 34.29 -15.02 -21.16
N GLU A 30 33.16 -14.82 -21.81
CA GLU A 30 32.18 -15.85 -22.12
C GLU A 30 32.76 -16.91 -23.09
N GLU A 31 33.50 -16.49 -24.12
CA GLU A 31 34.18 -17.38 -25.03
C GLU A 31 35.32 -18.14 -24.35
N GLU A 32 36.11 -17.50 -23.47
CA GLU A 32 37.19 -18.15 -22.68
C GLU A 32 36.66 -19.19 -21.69
N GLU A 33 35.60 -18.91 -21.00
CA GLU A 33 34.99 -19.86 -20.04
C GLU A 33 34.31 -21.00 -20.77
N THR A 34 33.62 -20.72 -21.88
CA THR A 34 33.04 -21.76 -22.73
C THR A 34 34.11 -22.66 -23.31
N ALA A 35 35.24 -22.10 -23.76
CA ALA A 35 36.37 -22.86 -24.24
C ALA A 35 36.99 -23.75 -23.15
N LYS A 36 37.18 -23.23 -21.94
CA LYS A 36 37.70 -24.01 -20.78
C LYS A 36 36.79 -25.20 -20.42
N VAL A 37 35.46 -25.00 -20.49
CA VAL A 37 34.49 -26.08 -20.22
C VAL A 37 34.53 -27.14 -21.32
N ILE A 38 34.66 -26.74 -22.57
CA ILE A 38 34.79 -27.67 -23.69
C ILE A 38 36.11 -28.44 -23.66
N GLU A 39 37.23 -27.77 -23.35
CA GLU A 39 38.58 -28.42 -23.23
C GLU A 39 38.65 -29.36 -22.05
N SER A 40 37.94 -29.09 -20.93
CA SER A 40 37.89 -29.97 -19.76
C SER A 40 37.14 -31.27 -20.00
N GLY A 41 36.48 -31.45 -21.13
CA GLY A 41 35.65 -32.62 -21.44
C GLY A 41 34.43 -32.74 -20.51
N ALA A 42 34.09 -31.72 -19.74
CA ALA A 42 32.94 -31.67 -18.89
C ALA A 42 31.68 -31.61 -19.76
N GLY A 43 30.85 -32.61 -19.61
CA GLY A 43 29.59 -32.69 -20.40
C GLY A 43 28.59 -31.59 -20.06
N ALA A 44 27.47 -31.56 -20.80
CA ALA A 44 26.38 -30.61 -20.64
C ALA A 44 25.95 -30.34 -19.18
N ALA A 45 26.05 -31.34 -18.29
CA ALA A 45 25.73 -31.23 -16.87
C ALA A 45 26.70 -30.35 -16.05
N ALA A 46 27.96 -30.25 -16.44
CA ALA A 46 28.93 -29.37 -15.79
C ALA A 46 28.75 -27.92 -16.23
N PHE A 47 28.37 -27.73 -17.49
CA PHE A 47 28.03 -26.42 -18.03
C PHE A 47 26.71 -25.88 -17.43
N GLU A 48 25.73 -26.75 -17.22
CA GLU A 48 24.48 -26.42 -16.55
C GLU A 48 24.72 -26.03 -15.07
N LYS A 49 25.64 -26.71 -14.37
CA LYS A 49 26.06 -26.34 -13.01
C LYS A 49 26.83 -25.01 -12.95
N LEU A 50 27.59 -24.67 -13.97
CA LEU A 50 28.31 -23.40 -14.04
C LEU A 50 27.33 -22.24 -14.22
N LEU A 51 26.33 -22.41 -15.07
CA LEU A 51 25.23 -21.45 -15.27
C LEU A 51 24.38 -21.27 -14.02
N ASP A 52 24.07 -22.36 -13.30
CA ASP A 52 23.28 -22.32 -12.08
C ASP A 52 24.08 -21.83 -10.85
N SER A 53 25.42 -21.87 -10.88
CA SER A 53 26.26 -21.34 -9.78
C SER A 53 26.41 -19.82 -9.87
N ASP A 54 26.41 -19.27 -11.05
CA ASP A 54 26.48 -17.82 -11.27
C ASP A 54 25.13 -17.12 -10.97
N GLU A 55 24.00 -17.84 -11.05
CA GLU A 55 22.70 -17.31 -10.64
C GLU A 55 22.61 -16.96 -9.13
N LYS A 56 23.55 -17.46 -8.31
CA LYS A 56 23.60 -17.16 -6.87
C LYS A 56 24.44 -15.94 -6.51
N GLU A 57 25.33 -15.49 -7.38
CA GLU A 57 26.21 -14.36 -7.08
C GLU A 57 25.83 -13.04 -7.80
N PHE A 58 24.90 -13.06 -8.74
CA PHE A 58 24.56 -11.88 -9.50
C PHE A 58 23.08 -11.85 -9.90
N ASP A 59 22.26 -11.28 -9.04
CA ASP A 59 20.91 -10.83 -9.40
C ASP A 59 21.00 -9.37 -9.89
N PRO A 60 20.78 -9.08 -11.18
CA PRO A 60 20.75 -7.71 -11.69
C PRO A 60 19.68 -6.85 -11.00
N LEU A 61 18.59 -7.47 -10.51
CA LEU A 61 17.58 -6.84 -9.69
C LEU A 61 18.11 -6.54 -8.27
N GLU A 62 18.92 -7.42 -7.67
CA GLU A 62 19.59 -7.15 -6.40
C GLU A 62 20.55 -5.97 -6.49
N LEU A 63 21.29 -5.86 -7.60
CA LEU A 63 22.20 -4.72 -7.84
C LEU A 63 21.42 -3.42 -8.11
N LEU A 64 20.35 -3.49 -8.89
CA LEU A 64 19.52 -2.33 -9.24
C LEU A 64 18.68 -1.87 -8.03
N MET A 65 18.26 -2.79 -7.17
CA MET A 65 17.46 -2.51 -5.97
C MET A 65 18.31 -2.41 -4.70
N GLY A 66 19.62 -2.61 -4.78
CA GLY A 66 20.52 -2.52 -3.64
C GLY A 66 20.31 -3.58 -2.55
N LEU A 67 19.66 -4.68 -2.88
CA LEU A 67 19.28 -5.73 -1.92
C LEU A 67 20.43 -6.60 -1.40
N GLY A 68 21.69 -6.35 -1.87
CA GLY A 68 22.85 -7.18 -1.51
C GLY A 68 23.30 -7.08 -0.04
N ASP A 69 22.87 -6.07 0.73
CA ASP A 69 23.27 -5.86 2.12
C ASP A 69 22.13 -5.27 3.00
N GLU A 70 20.90 -5.34 2.53
CA GLU A 70 19.80 -4.94 3.38
C GLU A 70 19.65 -5.93 4.54
N LYS A 71 20.11 -5.51 5.72
CA LYS A 71 19.46 -5.94 6.95
C LYS A 71 17.97 -5.83 6.70
N GLU A 72 17.27 -6.97 6.72
CA GLU A 72 15.80 -6.98 6.73
C GLU A 72 15.38 -5.86 7.69
N VAL A 73 14.98 -4.73 7.17
CA VAL A 73 14.25 -3.74 7.93
C VAL A 73 12.95 -4.46 8.24
N LYS A 74 12.93 -5.11 9.40
CA LYS A 74 11.68 -5.53 9.99
C LYS A 74 10.92 -4.24 10.20
N VAL A 75 10.07 -3.92 9.25
CA VAL A 75 9.02 -2.95 9.46
C VAL A 75 8.18 -3.59 10.56
N GLU A 76 8.50 -3.23 11.81
CA GLU A 76 7.59 -3.45 12.91
C GLU A 76 6.39 -2.57 12.56
N TYR A 77 5.40 -3.19 11.93
CA TYR A 77 4.06 -2.63 11.93
C TYR A 77 3.70 -2.56 13.41
N SER A 78 3.76 -1.35 13.98
CA SER A 78 3.13 -1.12 15.26
C SER A 78 1.71 -1.63 15.09
N ASP A 79 1.26 -2.50 15.98
CA ASP A 79 -0.15 -2.81 16.15
C ASP A 79 -0.84 -1.50 16.60
N GLU A 80 -0.97 -0.55 15.67
CA GLU A 80 -1.78 0.63 15.87
C GLU A 80 -3.19 0.10 16.13
N GLU A 81 -3.71 0.41 17.30
CA GLU A 81 -5.07 0.08 17.69
C GLU A 81 -6.02 0.59 16.60
N THR A 82 -6.44 -0.30 15.73
CA THR A 82 -7.41 0.05 14.69
C THR A 82 -8.73 0.38 15.40
N LEU A 83 -9.39 1.47 15.02
CA LEU A 83 -10.69 1.89 15.56
C LEU A 83 -11.73 0.78 15.50
N PHE A 84 -11.70 0.01 14.41
CA PHE A 84 -12.59 -1.11 14.14
C PHE A 84 -11.82 -2.22 13.44
N SER A 85 -12.18 -3.48 13.73
CA SER A 85 -11.74 -4.56 12.87
C SER A 85 -12.43 -4.46 11.48
N ASP A 86 -11.78 -4.95 10.44
CA ASP A 86 -12.36 -4.92 9.08
C ASP A 86 -13.73 -5.62 9.04
N ILE A 87 -13.90 -6.69 9.83
CA ILE A 87 -15.16 -7.43 9.90
C ILE A 87 -16.26 -6.65 10.64
N ASP A 88 -15.93 -5.93 11.71
CA ASP A 88 -16.90 -5.11 12.43
C ASP A 88 -17.34 -3.92 11.60
N TYR A 89 -16.40 -3.28 10.89
CA TYR A 89 -16.72 -2.21 9.94
C TYR A 89 -17.65 -2.72 8.83
N LEU A 90 -17.34 -3.88 8.24
CA LEU A 90 -18.18 -4.51 7.22
C LEU A 90 -19.58 -4.78 7.75
N LYS A 91 -19.72 -5.41 8.91
CA LYS A 91 -21.03 -5.75 9.50
C LYS A 91 -21.85 -4.49 9.80
N ASN A 92 -21.25 -3.48 10.42
CA ASN A 92 -21.94 -2.23 10.72
C ASN A 92 -22.41 -1.50 9.46
N ALA A 93 -21.59 -1.52 8.40
CA ALA A 93 -21.97 -0.93 7.11
C ALA A 93 -23.11 -1.72 6.44
N LEU A 94 -23.05 -3.06 6.49
CA LEU A 94 -24.11 -3.92 5.94
C LEU A 94 -25.42 -3.73 6.71
N ASP A 95 -25.41 -3.58 8.02
CA ASP A 95 -26.60 -3.30 8.83
C ASP A 95 -27.34 -2.05 8.33
N ILE A 96 -26.58 -0.95 8.06
CA ILE A 96 -27.15 0.29 7.55
C ILE A 96 -27.79 0.07 6.16
N PHE A 97 -27.15 -0.71 5.28
CA PHE A 97 -27.64 -0.92 3.92
C PHE A 97 -28.68 -2.03 3.80
N THR A 98 -28.80 -2.92 4.81
CA THR A 98 -29.87 -3.94 4.86
C THR A 98 -31.24 -3.29 5.02
N ASP A 99 -31.33 -2.18 5.74
CA ASP A 99 -32.59 -1.43 5.92
C ASP A 99 -33.13 -0.88 4.57
N THR A 100 -32.27 -0.73 3.57
CA THR A 100 -32.66 -0.29 2.23
C THR A 100 -33.01 -1.44 1.27
N GLU A 101 -33.05 -2.69 1.73
CA GLU A 101 -33.29 -3.94 0.98
C GLU A 101 -32.27 -4.22 -0.14
N GLU A 102 -31.20 -3.46 -0.25
CA GLU A 102 -30.20 -3.60 -1.33
C GLU A 102 -29.29 -4.81 -1.14
N ILE A 103 -29.06 -5.24 0.12
CA ILE A 103 -28.15 -6.32 0.44
C ILE A 103 -28.70 -7.17 1.59
N LYS A 104 -28.42 -8.47 1.54
CA LYS A 104 -28.73 -9.40 2.63
C LYS A 104 -27.47 -10.13 2.99
N TYR A 105 -27.20 -10.26 4.28
CA TYR A 105 -26.08 -11.01 4.79
C TYR A 105 -26.43 -11.86 6.01
N SER A 106 -25.61 -12.83 6.33
CA SER A 106 -25.69 -13.67 7.50
C SER A 106 -24.30 -13.92 8.10
N ASP A 107 -24.22 -14.15 9.40
CA ASP A 107 -22.98 -14.47 10.07
C ASP A 107 -22.54 -15.92 9.82
N LEU A 108 -21.25 -16.11 9.56
CA LEU A 108 -20.60 -17.42 9.48
C LEU A 108 -20.00 -17.77 10.84
N SER A 109 -20.72 -18.57 11.63
CA SER A 109 -20.32 -18.89 13.02
C SER A 109 -18.96 -19.60 13.16
N ARG A 110 -18.53 -20.34 12.14
CA ARG A 110 -17.27 -21.12 12.16
C ARG A 110 -16.02 -20.30 11.94
N THR A 111 -16.12 -19.21 11.17
CA THR A 111 -14.98 -18.41 10.69
C THR A 111 -15.04 -16.97 11.16
N GLN A 112 -15.98 -16.63 12.05
CA GLN A 112 -16.29 -15.26 12.45
C GLN A 112 -16.51 -14.30 11.25
N GLY A 113 -16.85 -14.89 10.12
CA GLY A 113 -17.00 -14.20 8.85
C GLY A 113 -18.45 -13.83 8.54
N VAL A 114 -18.69 -13.42 7.32
CA VAL A 114 -20.01 -13.09 6.79
C VAL A 114 -20.26 -13.76 5.45
N GLU A 115 -21.51 -14.12 5.20
CA GLU A 115 -22.01 -14.56 3.92
C GLU A 115 -22.95 -13.51 3.35
N ILE A 116 -22.62 -12.96 2.20
CA ILE A 116 -23.34 -11.84 1.57
C ILE A 116 -23.99 -12.32 0.28
N LYS A 117 -25.30 -12.14 0.15
CA LYS A 117 -26.01 -12.44 -1.10
C LYS A 117 -25.74 -11.35 -2.12
N LEU A 118 -25.05 -11.71 -3.22
CA LEU A 118 -24.73 -10.80 -4.32
C LEU A 118 -25.96 -10.56 -5.19
N THR A 119 -26.56 -9.37 -5.09
CA THR A 119 -27.71 -8.95 -5.88
C THR A 119 -27.44 -7.63 -6.60
N GLY A 120 -28.14 -7.36 -7.69
CA GLY A 120 -28.20 -6.07 -8.36
C GLY A 120 -26.84 -5.41 -8.62
N ASN A 121 -26.65 -4.23 -8.05
CA ASN A 121 -25.45 -3.42 -8.24
C ASN A 121 -24.21 -4.00 -7.58
N VAL A 122 -24.38 -4.64 -6.42
CA VAL A 122 -23.26 -5.30 -5.69
C VAL A 122 -22.62 -6.35 -6.57
N LYS A 123 -23.45 -7.25 -7.13
CA LYS A 123 -22.98 -8.32 -8.03
C LYS A 123 -22.24 -7.74 -9.25
N LYS A 124 -22.79 -6.70 -9.87
CA LYS A 124 -22.16 -6.05 -11.03
C LYS A 124 -20.80 -5.42 -10.69
N ARG A 125 -20.68 -4.81 -9.50
CA ARG A 125 -19.45 -4.17 -9.06
C ARG A 125 -18.39 -5.21 -8.74
N ILE A 126 -18.72 -6.21 -7.93
CA ILE A 126 -17.82 -7.30 -7.53
C ILE A 126 -17.33 -8.06 -8.75
N LYS A 127 -18.22 -8.40 -9.71
CA LYS A 127 -17.85 -9.09 -10.94
C LYS A 127 -16.83 -8.36 -11.81
N LYS A 128 -16.72 -7.03 -11.69
CA LYS A 128 -15.72 -6.24 -12.43
C LYS A 128 -14.35 -6.26 -11.78
N LEU A 129 -14.27 -6.54 -10.50
CA LEU A 129 -13.06 -6.37 -9.67
C LEU A 129 -12.46 -7.73 -9.26
N ILE A 130 -13.27 -8.78 -9.23
CA ILE A 130 -12.83 -10.15 -8.91
C ILE A 130 -12.75 -10.97 -10.20
N PRO A 131 -11.71 -11.80 -10.38
CA PRO A 131 -11.62 -12.72 -11.51
C PRO A 131 -12.86 -13.62 -11.62
N PRO A 132 -13.32 -13.95 -12.84
CA PRO A 132 -14.52 -14.77 -13.04
C PRO A 132 -14.48 -16.11 -12.30
N GLU A 133 -13.28 -16.70 -12.19
CA GLU A 133 -13.03 -17.98 -11.53
C GLU A 133 -13.23 -17.90 -10.02
N ALA A 134 -12.98 -16.74 -9.41
CA ALA A 134 -13.16 -16.49 -7.98
C ALA A 134 -14.58 -16.03 -7.63
N MET A 135 -15.45 -15.85 -8.63
CA MET A 135 -16.85 -15.51 -8.38
C MET A 135 -17.63 -16.76 -7.89
N PRO A 136 -18.36 -16.63 -6.77
CA PRO A 136 -19.15 -17.75 -6.26
C PRO A 136 -20.27 -18.13 -7.25
N SER A 137 -20.40 -19.42 -7.52
CA SER A 137 -21.40 -19.96 -8.44
C SER A 137 -22.84 -19.86 -7.89
N ASP A 138 -22.97 -19.80 -6.57
CA ASP A 138 -24.24 -19.73 -5.83
C ASP A 138 -24.69 -18.30 -5.52
N ASP A 139 -23.97 -17.28 -6.00
CA ASP A 139 -24.20 -15.86 -5.72
C ASP A 139 -24.05 -15.48 -4.23
N TYR A 140 -23.40 -16.30 -3.41
CA TYR A 140 -23.11 -16.01 -2.01
C TYR A 140 -21.63 -15.78 -1.81
N LEU A 141 -21.23 -14.53 -1.57
CA LEU A 141 -19.86 -14.16 -1.24
C LEU A 141 -19.61 -14.43 0.24
N ARG A 142 -18.70 -15.37 0.52
CA ARG A 142 -18.27 -15.72 1.88
C ARG A 142 -16.94 -15.08 2.18
N LEU A 143 -16.89 -14.30 3.24
CA LEU A 143 -15.71 -13.54 3.66
C LEU A 143 -15.34 -13.92 5.09
N SER A 144 -14.06 -14.12 5.35
CA SER A 144 -13.55 -14.39 6.68
C SER A 144 -12.33 -13.54 6.99
N PRO A 145 -12.21 -12.97 8.22
CA PRO A 145 -11.01 -12.29 8.68
C PRO A 145 -9.89 -13.28 9.05
N ASP A 146 -10.20 -14.59 9.17
CA ASP A 146 -9.23 -15.62 9.52
C ASP A 146 -8.38 -15.99 8.29
N ARG A 147 -7.15 -15.44 8.27
CA ARG A 147 -6.18 -15.68 7.20
C ARG A 147 -5.76 -17.16 7.12
N GLU A 148 -5.55 -17.79 8.28
CA GLU A 148 -5.09 -19.19 8.31
C GLU A 148 -6.16 -20.14 7.76
N TYR A 149 -7.41 -19.92 8.14
CA TYR A 149 -8.54 -20.66 7.60
C TYR A 149 -8.61 -20.52 6.07
N CYS A 150 -8.55 -19.31 5.55
CA CYS A 150 -8.63 -19.07 4.11
C CYS A 150 -7.44 -19.68 3.35
N LEU A 151 -6.23 -19.61 3.89
CA LEU A 151 -5.03 -20.25 3.31
C LEU A 151 -5.14 -21.77 3.30
N ASN A 152 -5.65 -22.36 4.37
CA ASN A 152 -5.85 -23.82 4.45
C ASN A 152 -6.95 -24.28 3.48
N ASP A 153 -8.03 -23.51 3.32
CA ASP A 153 -9.08 -23.78 2.35
C ASP A 153 -8.54 -23.70 0.91
N MET A 154 -7.72 -22.70 0.61
CA MET A 154 -7.06 -22.55 -0.67
C MET A 154 -6.10 -23.72 -0.97
N LYS A 155 -5.24 -24.11 -0.01
CA LYS A 155 -4.35 -25.27 -0.17
C LYS A 155 -5.12 -26.55 -0.43
N ARG A 156 -6.23 -26.77 0.27
CA ARG A 156 -7.09 -27.92 0.08
C ARG A 156 -7.73 -27.96 -1.31
N CYS A 157 -8.18 -26.81 -1.82
CA CYS A 157 -8.70 -26.69 -3.18
C CYS A 157 -7.63 -26.99 -4.23
N MET A 158 -6.39 -26.49 -4.03
CA MET A 158 -5.27 -26.75 -4.94
C MET A 158 -4.84 -28.22 -4.98
N GLN A 159 -5.02 -28.97 -3.88
CA GLN A 159 -4.67 -30.39 -3.81
C GLN A 159 -5.75 -31.31 -4.42
N ASN A 160 -6.92 -30.77 -4.73
CA ASN A 160 -8.06 -31.54 -5.22
C ASN A 160 -8.15 -31.45 -6.75
N ASP A 161 -7.31 -32.22 -7.45
CA ASP A 161 -7.23 -32.30 -8.93
C ASP A 161 -8.54 -32.63 -9.66
N LEU A 162 -9.60 -33.04 -8.94
CA LEU A 162 -10.87 -33.46 -9.47
C LEU A 162 -12.00 -32.44 -9.36
N ALA A 163 -11.74 -31.26 -8.77
CA ALA A 163 -12.79 -30.28 -8.60
C ALA A 163 -12.84 -29.33 -9.80
N GLU A 164 -13.97 -29.24 -10.47
CA GLU A 164 -14.27 -28.25 -11.51
C GLU A 164 -14.10 -26.80 -11.03
N THR A 165 -13.93 -26.56 -9.72
CA THR A 165 -13.70 -25.26 -9.09
C THR A 165 -12.44 -25.31 -8.24
N ALA A 166 -11.33 -24.82 -8.80
CA ALA A 166 -10.06 -24.70 -8.11
C ALA A 166 -10.01 -23.55 -7.07
N TRP A 167 -11.08 -22.77 -6.95
CA TRP A 167 -11.12 -21.62 -6.06
C TRP A 167 -11.82 -21.91 -4.73
N PRO A 168 -11.28 -21.39 -3.60
CA PRO A 168 -11.88 -21.60 -2.29
C PRO A 168 -13.26 -20.92 -2.20
N ALA A 169 -14.16 -21.55 -1.48
CA ALA A 169 -15.51 -21.01 -1.27
C ALA A 169 -15.53 -19.76 -0.37
N THR A 170 -14.51 -19.60 0.48
CA THR A 170 -14.37 -18.48 1.41
C THR A 170 -13.17 -17.63 1.03
N GLN A 171 -13.39 -16.34 0.84
CA GLN A 171 -12.32 -15.37 0.53
C GLN A 171 -11.84 -14.69 1.81
N TYR A 172 -10.55 -14.34 1.84
CA TYR A 172 -9.99 -13.57 2.93
C TYR A 172 -10.46 -12.13 2.87
N LEU A 173 -10.99 -11.64 3.98
CA LEU A 173 -11.37 -10.23 4.15
C LEU A 173 -10.14 -9.43 4.54
N TRP A 174 -9.76 -8.48 3.71
CA TRP A 174 -8.63 -7.59 3.93
C TRP A 174 -8.99 -6.17 3.48
N LYS A 175 -8.24 -5.18 3.92
CA LYS A 175 -8.54 -3.73 3.73
C LYS A 175 -8.85 -3.32 2.29
N LEU A 176 -8.23 -3.98 1.29
CA LEU A 176 -8.45 -3.66 -0.13
C LEU A 176 -9.42 -4.64 -0.81
N HIS A 177 -10.17 -5.44 -0.05
CA HIS A 177 -11.17 -6.33 -0.65
C HIS A 177 -12.23 -5.50 -1.40
N PRO A 178 -12.63 -5.89 -2.64
CA PRO A 178 -13.55 -5.13 -3.48
C PRO A 178 -14.91 -4.78 -2.85
N ILE A 179 -15.33 -5.51 -1.82
CA ILE A 179 -16.55 -5.20 -1.08
C ILE A 179 -16.48 -3.82 -0.39
N PHE A 180 -15.30 -3.44 0.11
CA PHE A 180 -15.12 -2.13 0.75
C PHE A 180 -15.27 -0.99 -0.24
N ASN A 181 -14.79 -1.12 -1.48
CA ASN A 181 -14.99 -0.10 -2.51
C ASN A 181 -16.49 0.14 -2.78
N TRP A 182 -17.30 -0.90 -2.73
CA TRP A 182 -18.76 -0.76 -2.87
C TRP A 182 -19.37 -0.05 -1.65
N ILE A 183 -18.95 -0.44 -0.44
CA ILE A 183 -19.42 0.18 0.81
C ILE A 183 -19.04 1.65 0.87
N GLU A 184 -17.80 2.00 0.54
CA GLU A 184 -17.30 3.38 0.55
C GLU A 184 -18.05 4.27 -0.44
N ASP A 185 -18.30 3.78 -1.66
CA ASP A 185 -19.08 4.49 -2.64
C ASP A 185 -20.52 4.74 -2.13
N LYS A 186 -21.14 3.74 -1.52
CA LYS A 186 -22.49 3.85 -0.94
C LYS A 186 -22.51 4.81 0.25
N ALA A 187 -21.54 4.69 1.17
CA ALA A 187 -21.40 5.59 2.31
C ALA A 187 -21.16 7.03 1.84
N GLY A 188 -20.33 7.24 0.80
CA GLY A 188 -20.07 8.56 0.24
C GLY A 188 -21.31 9.22 -0.40
N ILE A 189 -22.25 8.41 -0.93
CA ILE A 189 -23.55 8.90 -1.44
C ILE A 189 -24.51 9.20 -0.28
N PHE A 190 -24.56 8.32 0.71
CA PHE A 190 -25.50 8.41 1.82
C PHE A 190 -25.17 9.56 2.79
N TYR A 191 -23.89 9.72 3.15
CA TYR A 191 -23.43 10.67 4.17
C TYR A 191 -22.92 12.00 3.62
N LYS A 192 -23.16 12.37 2.41
CA LYS A 192 -22.68 13.62 1.80
C LYS A 192 -21.32 14.12 2.32
N ARG A 193 -20.30 14.11 1.49
CA ARG A 193 -18.90 14.45 1.86
C ARG A 193 -18.68 15.85 2.47
N SER A 194 -19.64 16.75 2.36
CA SER A 194 -19.57 18.14 2.84
C SER A 194 -20.16 18.35 4.24
N GLU A 195 -20.77 17.34 4.82
CA GLU A 195 -21.40 17.41 6.13
C GLU A 195 -20.56 16.67 7.16
N VAL A 196 -20.46 17.25 8.36
CA VAL A 196 -19.74 16.64 9.49
C VAL A 196 -20.76 16.20 10.52
N PRO A 197 -20.78 14.91 10.93
CA PRO A 197 -21.69 14.44 11.96
C PRO A 197 -21.38 15.08 13.32
N VAL A 198 -22.43 15.47 14.04
CA VAL A 198 -22.34 15.91 15.43
C VAL A 198 -22.94 14.84 16.31
N LEU A 199 -22.12 14.24 17.16
CA LEU A 199 -22.50 13.12 18.02
C LEU A 199 -22.73 13.62 19.44
N GLY A 200 -23.90 13.31 20.02
CA GLY A 200 -24.22 13.56 21.41
C GLY A 200 -23.89 12.32 22.26
N LEU A 201 -22.98 12.43 23.21
CA LEU A 201 -22.61 11.34 24.09
C LEU A 201 -23.04 11.66 25.52
N THR A 202 -23.71 10.69 26.21
CA THR A 202 -24.03 10.77 27.61
C THR A 202 -22.87 10.29 28.48
N ASN A 203 -22.53 11.03 29.52
CA ASN A 203 -21.53 10.67 30.54
C ASN A 203 -20.06 10.57 30.09
N SER A 204 -19.75 10.88 28.85
CA SER A 204 -18.38 10.78 28.31
C SER A 204 -17.68 12.13 28.24
N ILE A 205 -18.44 13.17 27.90
CA ILE A 205 -17.95 14.54 27.72
C ILE A 205 -18.93 15.48 28.44
N GLY A 206 -18.42 16.57 29.02
CA GLY A 206 -19.26 17.59 29.67
C GLY A 206 -20.25 18.23 28.70
N ALA A 207 -21.45 18.60 29.18
CA ALA A 207 -22.51 19.17 28.32
C ALA A 207 -22.12 20.48 27.65
N GLU A 208 -21.12 21.20 28.18
CA GLU A 208 -20.58 22.44 27.61
C GLU A 208 -19.27 22.20 26.80
N ASP A 209 -18.78 20.95 26.77
CA ASP A 209 -17.55 20.59 26.11
C ASP A 209 -17.80 20.14 24.67
N ILE A 210 -16.87 20.47 23.79
CA ILE A 210 -16.94 20.08 22.37
C ILE A 210 -15.57 19.51 21.98
N LEU A 211 -15.58 18.31 21.44
CA LEU A 211 -14.40 17.63 20.92
C LEU A 211 -14.52 17.49 19.42
N PHE A 212 -13.57 18.03 18.69
CA PHE A 212 -13.44 17.87 17.23
C PHE A 212 -12.47 16.74 16.95
N ILE A 213 -12.90 15.75 16.18
CA ILE A 213 -12.02 14.70 15.66
C ILE A 213 -11.55 15.15 14.27
N VAL A 214 -10.26 15.30 14.13
CA VAL A 214 -9.63 15.85 12.94
C VAL A 214 -8.70 14.82 12.33
N ALA A 215 -8.75 14.62 11.02
CA ALA A 215 -7.77 13.91 10.24
C ALA A 215 -6.92 14.89 9.44
N GLY A 216 -5.61 14.73 9.51
CA GLY A 216 -4.64 15.46 8.72
C GLY A 216 -3.84 14.51 7.86
N LEU A 217 -3.78 14.79 6.55
CA LEU A 217 -3.09 13.99 5.57
C LEU A 217 -1.99 14.81 4.89
N ILE A 218 -0.81 14.24 4.74
CA ILE A 218 0.28 14.85 3.98
C ILE A 218 0.63 13.91 2.84
N PRO A 219 0.35 14.28 1.59
CA PRO A 219 0.73 13.48 0.44
C PRO A 219 2.18 13.73 0.04
N ASN A 220 2.78 12.77 -0.65
CA ASN A 220 4.00 12.98 -1.41
C ASN A 220 3.67 13.64 -2.77
N ARG A 221 4.69 13.91 -3.58
CA ARG A 221 4.53 14.50 -4.92
C ARG A 221 3.73 13.60 -5.88
N LYS A 222 3.64 12.31 -5.61
CA LYS A 222 2.79 11.36 -6.36
C LYS A 222 1.35 11.32 -5.88
N SER A 223 0.95 12.22 -4.97
CA SER A 223 -0.38 12.24 -4.35
C SER A 223 -0.72 11.00 -3.52
N THR A 224 0.29 10.24 -3.09
CA THR A 224 0.13 9.14 -2.14
C THR A 224 0.28 9.69 -0.73
N THR A 225 -0.64 9.36 0.17
CA THR A 225 -0.57 9.77 1.57
C THR A 225 0.61 9.10 2.27
N VAL A 226 1.51 9.90 2.83
CA VAL A 226 2.69 9.46 3.55
C VAL A 226 2.53 9.65 5.06
N VAL A 227 1.89 10.74 5.46
CA VAL A 227 1.54 10.99 6.86
C VAL A 227 0.03 11.06 6.97
N ASP A 228 -0.54 10.24 7.86
CA ASP A 228 -1.96 10.20 8.19
C ASP A 228 -2.09 10.28 9.72
N GLU A 229 -2.49 11.44 10.21
CA GLU A 229 -2.60 11.70 11.64
C GLU A 229 -4.04 12.04 12.02
N TRP A 230 -4.56 11.31 13.01
CA TRP A 230 -5.86 11.56 13.58
C TRP A 230 -5.71 12.01 15.02
N PHE A 231 -6.37 13.11 15.37
CA PHE A 231 -6.29 13.68 16.71
C PHE A 231 -7.58 14.40 17.11
N GLY A 232 -7.74 14.62 18.41
CA GLY A 232 -8.85 15.36 18.97
C GLY A 232 -8.45 16.77 19.36
N VAL A 233 -9.32 17.76 19.08
CA VAL A 233 -9.18 19.12 19.61
C VAL A 233 -10.32 19.38 20.57
N LEU A 234 -9.99 19.47 21.85
CA LEU A 234 -10.97 19.61 22.94
C LEU A 234 -11.15 21.07 23.34
N TYR A 235 -12.40 21.48 23.40
CA TYR A 235 -12.83 22.77 23.98
C TYR A 235 -13.70 22.53 25.20
N LYS A 236 -13.39 23.22 26.29
CA LYS A 236 -14.22 23.29 27.51
C LYS A 236 -14.80 24.67 27.63
N ASN A 237 -16.11 24.76 27.81
CA ASN A 237 -16.81 26.05 27.92
C ASN A 237 -16.42 27.04 26.78
N ALA A 238 -16.33 26.56 25.56
CA ALA A 238 -15.91 27.31 24.37
C ALA A 238 -14.46 27.85 24.38
N GLN A 239 -13.63 27.45 25.36
CA GLN A 239 -12.20 27.76 25.41
C GLN A 239 -11.41 26.51 25.04
N PHE A 240 -10.31 26.71 24.30
CA PHE A 240 -9.40 25.62 23.99
C PHE A 240 -8.82 25.02 25.27
N ASP A 241 -8.92 23.70 25.41
CA ASP A 241 -8.38 22.96 26.55
C ASP A 241 -7.10 22.21 26.16
N ASN A 242 -7.21 21.23 25.27
CA ASN A 242 -6.08 20.37 24.91
C ASN A 242 -6.24 19.75 23.53
N ILE A 243 -5.12 19.23 23.01
CA ILE A 243 -5.06 18.33 21.88
C ILE A 243 -4.90 16.92 22.43
N LEU A 244 -5.74 16.01 21.96
CA LEU A 244 -5.78 14.61 22.40
C LEU A 244 -5.27 13.73 21.26
N SER A 245 -4.45 12.75 21.59
CA SER A 245 -4.16 11.63 20.67
C SER A 245 -5.43 10.85 20.38
N MET A 246 -5.46 10.08 19.31
CA MET A 246 -6.66 9.28 18.97
C MET A 246 -6.97 8.24 20.05
N SER A 247 -5.96 7.65 20.68
CA SER A 247 -6.15 6.76 21.85
C SER A 247 -6.86 7.45 23.02
N GLU A 248 -6.48 8.68 23.34
CA GLU A 248 -7.16 9.47 24.40
C GLU A 248 -8.58 9.85 24.00
N VAL A 249 -8.82 10.15 22.72
CA VAL A 249 -10.16 10.38 22.17
C VAL A 249 -11.02 9.15 22.38
N LEU A 250 -10.53 7.97 22.02
CA LEU A 250 -11.26 6.71 22.16
C LEU A 250 -11.54 6.36 23.63
N GLN A 251 -10.54 6.50 24.51
CA GLN A 251 -10.72 6.30 25.96
C GLN A 251 -11.79 7.22 26.55
N LYS A 252 -11.84 8.46 26.06
CA LYS A 252 -12.78 9.47 26.57
C LYS A 252 -14.19 9.31 26.00
N THR A 253 -14.30 8.94 24.74
CA THR A 253 -15.57 8.88 24.01
C THR A 253 -16.17 7.49 23.92
N HIS A 254 -15.35 6.45 24.09
CA HIS A 254 -15.70 5.05 23.85
C HIS A 254 -16.28 4.78 22.45
N LEU A 255 -15.87 5.56 21.44
CA LEU A 255 -16.34 5.41 20.06
C LEU A 255 -15.90 4.09 19.39
N ASN A 256 -14.91 3.40 19.94
CA ASN A 256 -14.49 2.06 19.53
C ASN A 256 -15.47 0.95 19.97
N VAL A 257 -16.44 1.27 20.80
CA VAL A 257 -17.51 0.36 21.23
C VAL A 257 -18.82 0.87 20.65
N LYS A 258 -19.79 -0.02 20.42
CA LYS A 258 -21.11 0.36 19.92
C LYS A 258 -21.80 1.31 20.91
N VAL A 259 -21.80 2.59 20.63
CA VAL A 259 -22.42 3.62 21.45
C VAL A 259 -23.82 3.91 20.91
N PRO A 260 -24.85 3.89 21.75
CA PRO A 260 -26.20 4.26 21.31
C PRO A 260 -26.21 5.72 20.84
N ASN A 261 -26.76 5.98 19.66
CA ASN A 261 -26.96 7.34 19.16
C ASN A 261 -28.09 7.99 19.96
N THR A 262 -27.75 8.95 20.78
CA THR A 262 -28.72 9.61 21.68
C THR A 262 -29.55 10.70 21.02
N GLN A 263 -29.24 11.09 19.78
CA GLN A 263 -29.99 12.03 18.91
C GLN A 263 -30.36 13.42 19.50
N ASN A 264 -29.86 13.76 20.68
CA ASN A 264 -30.32 14.94 21.43
C ASN A 264 -29.32 16.11 21.41
N VAL A 265 -28.66 16.33 20.28
CA VAL A 265 -27.80 17.51 20.12
C VAL A 265 -28.67 18.72 19.80
N SER A 266 -28.58 19.77 20.63
CA SER A 266 -29.35 21.00 20.43
C SER A 266 -28.74 21.86 19.30
N GLU A 267 -29.59 22.67 18.66
CA GLU A 267 -29.11 23.64 17.65
C GLU A 267 -28.09 24.64 18.23
N GLU A 268 -28.21 24.96 19.53
CA GLU A 268 -27.23 25.81 20.21
C GLU A 268 -25.85 25.18 20.33
N GLN A 269 -25.78 23.87 20.56
CA GLN A 269 -24.50 23.12 20.58
C GLN A 269 -23.87 23.06 19.19
N ILE A 270 -24.68 22.86 18.16
CA ILE A 270 -24.23 22.90 16.76
C ILE A 270 -23.69 24.31 16.42
N ALA A 271 -24.43 25.37 16.76
CA ALA A 271 -24.01 26.73 16.50
C ALA A 271 -22.72 27.12 17.28
N ARG A 272 -22.54 26.60 18.48
CA ARG A 272 -21.27 26.75 19.24
C ARG A 272 -20.13 26.07 18.54
N GLY A 273 -20.30 24.83 18.08
CA GLY A 273 -19.30 24.10 17.30
C GLY A 273 -18.90 24.85 16.02
N GLN A 274 -19.88 25.36 15.30
CA GLN A 274 -19.61 26.14 14.07
C GLN A 274 -18.75 27.38 14.31
N LYS A 275 -18.93 28.09 15.41
CA LYS A 275 -18.11 29.26 15.78
C LYS A 275 -16.64 28.90 16.05
N LEU A 276 -16.37 27.69 16.50
CA LEU A 276 -15.02 27.22 16.83
C LEU A 276 -14.26 26.67 15.62
N LEU A 277 -14.91 26.38 14.49
CA LEU A 277 -14.31 25.75 13.33
C LEU A 277 -13.04 26.46 12.85
N GLY A 278 -13.03 27.79 12.79
CA GLY A 278 -11.88 28.57 12.35
C GLY A 278 -10.66 28.37 13.24
N ASP A 279 -10.85 28.33 14.57
CA ASP A 279 -9.76 28.10 15.51
C ASP A 279 -9.28 26.63 15.44
N VAL A 280 -10.18 25.66 15.34
CA VAL A 280 -9.85 24.24 15.14
C VAL A 280 -8.96 24.03 13.93
N VAL A 281 -9.33 24.60 12.78
CA VAL A 281 -8.55 24.48 11.53
C VAL A 281 -7.17 25.10 11.67
N ASN A 282 -7.09 26.28 12.32
CA ASN A 282 -5.79 26.95 12.54
C ASN A 282 -4.86 26.12 13.46
N ARG A 283 -5.42 25.46 14.49
CA ARG A 283 -4.66 24.56 15.36
C ARG A 283 -4.22 23.30 14.62
N ALA A 284 -5.13 22.71 13.87
CA ALA A 284 -4.83 21.54 13.04
C ALA A 284 -3.71 21.83 12.04
N LYS A 285 -3.72 23.01 11.39
CA LYS A 285 -2.63 23.41 10.51
C LYS A 285 -1.27 23.49 11.22
N LYS A 286 -1.23 23.97 12.45
CA LYS A 286 0.03 24.01 13.23
C LYS A 286 0.54 22.60 13.53
N ILE A 287 -0.34 21.72 14.02
CA ILE A 287 0.02 20.32 14.31
C ILE A 287 0.56 19.65 13.06
N MET A 288 -0.12 19.81 11.93
CA MET A 288 0.33 19.19 10.68
C MET A 288 1.62 19.80 10.15
N ALA A 289 1.87 21.09 10.40
CA ALA A 289 3.16 21.71 10.07
C ALA A 289 4.29 21.12 10.93
N ASP A 290 4.06 20.87 12.22
CA ASP A 290 5.01 20.21 13.10
C ASP A 290 5.30 18.78 12.63
N LYS A 291 4.24 18.04 12.21
CA LYS A 291 4.38 16.69 11.63
C LYS A 291 5.13 16.70 10.29
N CYS A 292 4.90 17.68 9.43
CA CYS A 292 5.71 17.88 8.22
C CYS A 292 7.19 18.06 8.55
N ALA A 293 7.49 18.89 9.55
CA ALA A 293 8.87 19.12 9.94
C ALA A 293 9.52 17.86 10.52
N GLU A 294 8.79 17.11 11.37
CA GLU A 294 9.26 15.84 11.92
C GLU A 294 9.54 14.81 10.83
N TYR A 295 8.66 14.70 9.83
CA TYR A 295 8.86 13.79 8.71
C TYR A 295 10.09 14.19 7.88
N LYS A 296 10.23 15.47 7.52
CA LYS A 296 11.38 15.97 6.76
C LYS A 296 12.69 15.71 7.51
N GLU A 297 12.75 16.00 8.81
CA GLU A 297 13.94 15.77 9.63
C GLU A 297 14.40 14.30 9.59
N LYS A 298 13.46 13.36 9.55
CA LYS A 298 13.75 11.92 9.47
C LYS A 298 14.11 11.46 8.05
N THR A 299 13.47 12.04 7.04
CA THR A 299 13.52 11.51 5.66
C THR A 299 14.56 12.21 4.79
N ASP A 300 14.84 13.52 5.02
CA ASP A 300 15.83 14.26 4.23
C ASP A 300 17.23 13.63 4.26
N PRO A 301 17.77 13.17 5.40
CA PRO A 301 19.06 12.47 5.42
C PRO A 301 19.05 11.19 4.59
N TYR A 302 17.95 10.41 4.66
CA TYR A 302 17.80 9.18 3.89
C TYR A 302 17.74 9.47 2.38
N ILE A 303 16.97 10.49 1.98
CA ILE A 303 16.92 10.92 0.56
C ILE A 303 18.30 11.30 0.07
N TYR A 304 19.06 12.03 0.90
CA TYR A 304 20.41 12.45 0.53
C TYR A 304 21.35 11.25 0.33
N GLU A 305 21.37 10.32 1.28
CA GLU A 305 22.19 9.11 1.20
C GLU A 305 21.81 8.24 -0.02
N GLU A 306 20.52 8.10 -0.31
CA GLU A 306 20.06 7.32 -1.45
C GLU A 306 20.41 7.99 -2.80
N MET A 307 20.30 9.32 -2.89
CA MET A 307 20.72 10.04 -4.08
C MET A 307 22.22 9.89 -4.32
N GLU A 308 23.05 10.04 -3.29
CA GLU A 308 24.49 9.84 -3.40
C GLU A 308 24.84 8.41 -3.84
N ARG A 309 24.12 7.42 -3.32
CA ARG A 309 24.28 6.02 -3.72
C ARG A 309 23.92 5.80 -5.18
N LEU A 310 22.81 6.37 -5.65
CA LEU A 310 22.39 6.26 -7.05
C LEU A 310 23.37 6.96 -8.01
N GLU A 311 23.90 8.12 -7.64
CA GLU A 311 24.95 8.81 -8.41
C GLU A 311 26.22 7.94 -8.52
N GLN A 312 26.64 7.29 -7.44
CA GLN A 312 27.77 6.37 -7.45
C GLN A 312 27.51 5.14 -8.31
N LEU A 313 26.30 4.61 -8.31
CA LEU A 313 25.89 3.48 -9.15
C LEU A 313 25.87 3.88 -10.63
N GLU A 314 25.33 5.06 -10.95
CA GLU A 314 25.36 5.61 -12.29
C GLU A 314 26.78 5.71 -12.83
N GLN A 315 27.70 6.26 -12.03
CA GLN A 315 29.09 6.41 -12.43
C GLN A 315 29.75 5.06 -12.68
N ARG A 316 29.57 4.08 -11.78
CA ARG A 316 30.10 2.71 -11.97
C ARG A 316 29.55 2.06 -13.24
N HIS A 317 28.25 2.27 -13.49
CA HIS A 317 27.61 1.71 -14.68
C HIS A 317 28.13 2.35 -15.97
N LYS A 318 28.35 3.68 -15.96
CA LYS A 318 29.02 4.40 -17.04
C LYS A 318 30.43 3.86 -17.28
N ASP A 319 31.23 3.75 -16.22
CA ASP A 319 32.62 3.27 -16.31
C ASP A 319 32.69 1.85 -16.88
N ALA A 320 31.82 0.96 -16.45
CA ALA A 320 31.78 -0.42 -16.90
C ALA A 320 31.35 -0.54 -18.37
N GLN A 321 30.25 0.14 -18.76
CA GLN A 321 29.72 0.01 -20.11
C GLN A 321 30.44 0.86 -21.15
N LEU A 322 31.02 2.01 -20.74
CA LEU A 322 31.68 2.91 -21.67
C LEU A 322 33.17 2.59 -21.90
N SER A 323 33.79 1.82 -21.03
CA SER A 323 35.17 1.36 -21.17
C SER A 323 35.40 0.60 -22.49
N PHE A 324 34.41 -0.16 -22.95
CA PHE A 324 34.46 -0.87 -24.22
C PHE A 324 34.59 0.06 -25.44
N PHE A 325 34.03 1.27 -25.38
CA PHE A 325 34.07 2.22 -26.48
C PHE A 325 35.41 2.99 -26.58
N ASP A 326 36.26 2.91 -25.56
CA ASP A 326 37.57 3.58 -25.54
C ASP A 326 38.66 2.84 -26.28
N LEU A 327 38.32 1.71 -26.94
CA LEU A 327 39.23 0.90 -27.77
C LEU A 327 39.70 1.58 -29.08
N GLY A 328 39.35 2.85 -29.33
CA GLY A 328 39.84 3.65 -30.40
C GLY A 328 39.31 3.27 -31.79
N ILE A 329 38.19 2.60 -31.90
CA ILE A 329 37.58 2.19 -33.18
C ILE A 329 36.87 3.40 -33.81
N PRO A 330 37.16 3.79 -35.06
CA PRO A 330 36.54 4.93 -35.72
C PRO A 330 35.01 4.78 -35.83
N GLY A 331 34.26 5.80 -35.40
CA GLY A 331 32.80 5.83 -35.44
C GLY A 331 32.09 5.34 -34.18
N MET A 332 32.81 4.89 -33.16
CA MET A 332 32.24 4.45 -31.87
C MET A 332 31.87 5.63 -30.97
N GLU A 333 32.45 6.82 -31.14
CA GLU A 333 32.15 8.01 -30.31
C GLU A 333 30.66 8.38 -30.28
N ARG A 334 29.99 8.24 -31.42
CA ARG A 334 28.54 8.50 -31.49
C ARG A 334 27.75 7.49 -30.69
N LYS A 335 28.11 6.21 -30.79
CA LYS A 335 27.44 5.14 -30.01
C LYS A 335 27.74 5.27 -28.53
N LYS A 336 28.95 5.67 -28.14
CA LYS A 336 29.31 5.98 -26.77
C LYS A 336 28.40 7.07 -26.18
N SER A 337 28.26 8.20 -26.91
CA SER A 337 27.42 9.30 -26.49
C SER A 337 25.92 8.94 -26.44
N GLU A 338 25.44 8.09 -27.35
CA GLU A 338 24.08 7.59 -27.35
C GLU A 338 23.83 6.69 -26.11
N LYS A 339 24.77 5.78 -25.79
CA LYS A 339 24.70 4.89 -24.64
C LYS A 339 24.81 5.64 -23.31
N GLU A 340 25.70 6.63 -23.22
CA GLU A 340 25.84 7.49 -22.06
C GLU A 340 24.53 8.23 -21.73
N ARG A 341 23.87 8.80 -22.74
CA ARG A 341 22.57 9.46 -22.58
C ARG A 341 21.46 8.48 -22.15
N GLU A 342 21.50 7.26 -22.65
CA GLU A 342 20.54 6.21 -22.26
C GLU A 342 20.70 5.89 -20.78
N ILE A 343 21.94 5.68 -20.30
CA ILE A 343 22.23 5.43 -18.89
C ILE A 343 21.77 6.62 -18.03
N GLU A 344 22.16 7.84 -18.40
CA GLU A 344 21.76 9.06 -17.69
C GLU A 344 20.23 9.19 -17.58
N ALA A 345 19.52 8.92 -18.67
CA ALA A 345 18.07 9.00 -18.68
C ALA A 345 17.42 7.97 -17.73
N ILE A 346 17.96 6.75 -17.67
CA ILE A 346 17.45 5.71 -16.76
C ILE A 346 17.65 6.14 -15.28
N PHE A 347 18.88 6.54 -14.93
CA PHE A 347 19.18 6.94 -13.55
C PHE A 347 18.46 8.23 -13.15
N THR A 348 18.37 9.21 -14.03
CA THR A 348 17.61 10.45 -13.78
C THR A 348 16.13 10.13 -13.51
N ASN A 349 15.51 9.31 -14.35
CA ASN A 349 14.12 8.91 -14.16
C ASN A 349 13.91 8.17 -12.83
N PHE A 350 14.87 7.34 -12.43
CA PHE A 350 14.79 6.61 -11.16
C PHE A 350 14.97 7.54 -9.96
N MET A 351 15.96 8.45 -10.00
CA MET A 351 16.16 9.46 -8.97
C MET A 351 14.96 10.40 -8.81
N ASP A 352 14.35 10.81 -9.92
CA ASP A 352 13.13 11.63 -9.89
C ASP A 352 11.96 10.84 -9.29
N TRP A 353 11.86 9.55 -9.65
CA TRP A 353 10.83 8.68 -9.09
C TRP A 353 10.98 8.51 -7.58
N GLU A 354 12.19 8.33 -7.08
CA GLU A 354 12.52 8.20 -5.66
C GLU A 354 12.17 9.50 -4.91
N LYS A 355 12.64 10.64 -5.41
CA LYS A 355 12.33 11.96 -4.85
C LYS A 355 10.83 12.19 -4.78
N ASP A 356 10.11 11.96 -5.86
CA ASP A 356 8.66 12.16 -5.90
C ASP A 356 7.90 11.22 -4.96
N THR A 357 8.51 10.07 -4.62
CA THR A 357 7.94 9.11 -3.68
C THR A 357 8.16 9.51 -2.22
N LEU A 358 9.33 10.07 -1.91
CA LEU A 358 9.75 10.38 -0.54
C LEU A 358 9.49 11.84 -0.14
N GLU A 359 9.61 12.78 -1.07
CA GLU A 359 9.35 14.20 -0.78
C GLU A 359 7.85 14.46 -0.62
N ILE A 360 7.51 15.19 0.44
CA ILE A 360 6.13 15.52 0.78
C ILE A 360 5.73 16.92 0.26
N GLU A 361 4.44 17.09 0.02
CA GLU A 361 3.86 18.40 -0.23
C GLU A 361 3.78 19.22 1.07
N GLU A 362 3.96 20.55 0.97
CA GLU A 362 3.93 21.44 2.15
C GLU A 362 2.51 21.74 2.65
N ASN A 363 1.50 21.46 1.83
CA ASN A 363 0.12 21.79 2.15
C ASN A 363 -0.63 20.53 2.63
N PRO A 364 -0.84 20.36 3.95
CA PRO A 364 -1.60 19.24 4.47
C PRO A 364 -3.09 19.38 4.14
N TYR A 365 -3.73 18.27 3.83
CA TYR A 365 -5.18 18.16 3.75
C TYR A 365 -5.74 17.94 5.15
N ILE A 366 -6.61 18.85 5.60
CA ILE A 366 -7.22 18.77 6.92
C ILE A 366 -8.72 18.57 6.76
N ARG A 367 -9.24 17.56 7.43
CA ARG A 367 -10.66 17.23 7.43
C ARG A 367 -11.14 17.03 8.87
N ILE A 368 -12.26 17.66 9.21
CA ILE A 368 -12.99 17.35 10.44
C ILE A 368 -13.87 16.13 10.15
N ILE A 369 -13.65 15.05 10.89
CA ILE A 369 -14.32 13.75 10.71
C ILE A 369 -15.62 13.72 11.47
N ALA A 370 -15.59 14.17 12.72
CA ALA A 370 -16.76 14.21 13.59
C ALA A 370 -16.61 15.30 14.66
N VAL A 371 -17.73 15.73 15.19
CA VAL A 371 -17.79 16.60 16.37
C VAL A 371 -18.54 15.84 17.46
N VAL A 372 -17.98 15.80 18.66
CA VAL A 372 -18.59 15.12 19.79
C VAL A 372 -18.92 16.14 20.87
N THR A 373 -20.11 16.09 21.42
CA THR A 373 -20.55 16.95 22.53
C THR A 373 -21.28 16.14 23.59
N GLY A 374 -21.21 16.59 24.83
CA GLY A 374 -21.97 15.95 25.92
C GLY A 374 -23.45 16.27 25.81
N VAL A 375 -24.30 15.28 26.12
CA VAL A 375 -25.75 15.43 26.23
C VAL A 375 -26.14 15.05 27.63
N ARG A 376 -27.09 15.80 28.21
CA ARG A 376 -27.62 15.54 29.55
C ARG A 376 -28.67 14.43 29.56
#